data_7d298b1baa62cbd2764e7f084ce2bfa3
#
_entry.id   7d298b1baa62cbd2764e7f084ce2bfa3
#
_cell.length_a   1.000
_cell.length_b   1.000
_cell.length_c   1.000
_cell.angle_alpha   90.00
_cell.angle_beta   90.00
_cell.angle_gamma   90.00
#
_symmetry.space_group_name_H-M   'P 1'
#
loop_
_entity.id
_entity.type
_entity.pdbx_description
1 polymer ?
#
loop_
_entity_poly.entity_id
_entity_poly.type
_entity_poly.pdbx_seq_one_letter_code
_entity_poly.pdbx_strand_id
1 'polypeptide(L)'
;GANAKCHAQAMKNGNLAGTVHYYVDSSEIYQTLDHSDGAWAVGDGKGKYGITNRNSINIEICVNPETDYYKAVDKAEQLAAYLLKQYGWSTDHLKRHYDASRKHCPRRILDEGLWPGFVKKTAAYMGAGHTSTSTTNKTTTTSTTKGAGYMFNPEFVKLGSTGTSVLLLQEILIARGFKGKNGKALTLSRKADENTIYALKTYQKSRKGVLEADGIAGEKTWKDLIAI
;
A
#
# COMPACT_ATOMS: atom_id res chain seq x y z
N GLY A 1 -6.43 -23.99 -5.87
CA GLY A 1 -6.31 -22.70 -5.18
C GLY A 1 -7.16 -21.64 -5.85
N ALA A 2 -7.29 -20.51 -5.21
CA ALA A 2 -8.04 -19.37 -5.72
C ALA A 2 -7.12 -18.13 -5.78
N ASN A 3 -7.45 -17.16 -6.63
CA ASN A 3 -6.75 -15.90 -6.71
C ASN A 3 -7.11 -14.97 -5.54
N ALA A 4 -6.42 -13.85 -5.39
CA ALA A 4 -6.62 -12.91 -4.29
C ALA A 4 -8.06 -12.39 -4.20
N LYS A 5 -8.68 -12.08 -5.33
CA LYS A 5 -10.08 -11.63 -5.41
C LYS A 5 -11.06 -12.68 -4.88
N CYS A 6 -10.90 -13.94 -5.30
CA CYS A 6 -11.76 -15.03 -4.86
C CYS A 6 -11.63 -15.27 -3.35
N HIS A 7 -10.41 -15.24 -2.81
CA HIS A 7 -10.18 -15.35 -1.37
C HIS A 7 -10.80 -14.19 -0.60
N ALA A 8 -10.62 -12.96 -1.05
CA ALA A 8 -11.21 -11.79 -0.43
C ALA A 8 -12.75 -11.86 -0.44
N GLN A 9 -13.36 -12.30 -1.55
CA GLN A 9 -14.79 -12.47 -1.63
C GLN A 9 -15.31 -13.61 -0.73
N ALA A 10 -14.58 -14.73 -0.66
CA ALA A 10 -14.94 -15.84 0.23
C ALA A 10 -14.86 -15.42 1.71
N MET A 11 -13.85 -14.65 2.09
CA MET A 11 -13.72 -14.10 3.43
C MET A 11 -14.87 -13.15 3.76
N LYS A 12 -15.21 -12.23 2.84
CA LYS A 12 -16.34 -11.31 3.00
C LYS A 12 -17.67 -12.05 3.20
N ASN A 13 -17.83 -13.19 2.55
CA ASN A 13 -19.04 -14.01 2.65
C ASN A 13 -19.04 -14.96 3.88
N GLY A 14 -18.00 -14.91 4.72
CA GLY A 14 -17.88 -15.81 5.88
C GLY A 14 -17.58 -17.26 5.54
N ASN A 15 -17.09 -17.54 4.33
CA ASN A 15 -16.85 -18.90 3.83
C ASN A 15 -15.46 -19.43 4.18
N LEU A 16 -14.66 -18.70 4.95
CA LEU A 16 -13.31 -19.09 5.37
C LEU A 16 -13.24 -19.21 6.90
N ALA A 17 -12.57 -20.26 7.37
CA ALA A 17 -12.36 -20.48 8.80
C ALA A 17 -11.32 -19.52 9.43
N GLY A 18 -10.48 -18.89 8.61
CA GLY A 18 -9.48 -17.92 9.03
C GLY A 18 -9.70 -16.58 8.36
N THR A 19 -9.11 -15.55 8.96
CA THR A 19 -9.13 -14.18 8.42
C THR A 19 -7.71 -13.64 8.31
N VAL A 20 -7.46 -12.80 7.32
CA VAL A 20 -6.16 -12.15 7.09
C VAL A 20 -6.35 -10.70 6.71
N HIS A 21 -5.31 -9.88 6.80
CA HIS A 21 -5.38 -8.49 6.38
C HIS A 21 -5.27 -8.33 4.86
N TYR A 22 -4.44 -9.15 4.21
CA TYR A 22 -4.16 -9.04 2.79
C TYR A 22 -4.09 -10.38 2.09
N TYR A 23 -4.70 -10.44 0.91
CA TYR A 23 -4.46 -11.47 -0.10
C TYR A 23 -3.71 -10.86 -1.27
N VAL A 24 -2.67 -11.56 -1.75
CA VAL A 24 -1.78 -11.11 -2.84
C VAL A 24 -1.65 -12.20 -3.88
N ASP A 25 -1.90 -11.88 -5.15
CA ASP A 25 -1.54 -12.72 -6.29
C ASP A 25 -0.64 -11.98 -7.28
N SER A 26 -0.35 -12.56 -8.43
CA SER A 26 0.51 -11.94 -9.44
C SER A 26 -0.06 -10.67 -10.06
N SER A 27 -1.34 -10.42 -9.90
CA SER A 27 -2.08 -9.31 -10.53
C SER A 27 -2.54 -8.26 -9.53
N GLU A 28 -3.05 -8.68 -8.37
CA GLU A 28 -3.81 -7.82 -7.46
C GLU A 28 -3.44 -8.03 -5.99
N ILE A 29 -3.74 -7.01 -5.19
CA ILE A 29 -3.66 -7.03 -3.73
C ILE A 29 -5.03 -6.62 -3.20
N TYR A 30 -5.59 -7.43 -2.32
CA TYR A 30 -6.85 -7.13 -1.63
C TYR A 30 -6.61 -6.97 -0.14
N GLN A 31 -6.94 -5.81 0.40
CA GLN A 31 -7.07 -5.62 1.84
C GLN A 31 -8.47 -6.05 2.28
N THR A 32 -8.56 -6.88 3.30
CA THR A 32 -9.81 -7.48 3.79
C THR A 32 -10.14 -7.13 5.24
N LEU A 33 -9.16 -6.65 6.00
CA LEU A 33 -9.32 -6.17 7.38
C LEU A 33 -8.56 -4.85 7.56
N ASP A 34 -9.03 -4.02 8.48
CA ASP A 34 -8.27 -2.91 8.98
C ASP A 34 -7.09 -3.39 9.83
N HIS A 35 -6.00 -2.63 9.87
CA HIS A 35 -4.81 -3.03 10.62
C HIS A 35 -5.02 -3.06 12.14
N SER A 36 -6.04 -2.39 12.64
CA SER A 36 -6.48 -2.42 14.05
C SER A 36 -7.23 -3.70 14.42
N ASP A 37 -7.69 -4.45 13.42
CA ASP A 37 -8.41 -5.70 13.65
C ASP A 37 -7.45 -6.85 14.00
N GLY A 38 -7.95 -7.82 14.75
CA GLY A 38 -7.25 -9.09 14.91
C GLY A 38 -7.56 -10.02 13.75
N ALA A 39 -6.54 -10.63 13.14
CA ALA A 39 -6.72 -11.60 12.08
C ALA A 39 -6.50 -13.03 12.56
N TRP A 40 -7.38 -13.94 12.21
CA TRP A 40 -7.28 -15.36 12.61
C TRP A 40 -6.39 -16.14 11.64
N ALA A 41 -5.08 -15.81 11.62
CA ALA A 41 -4.15 -16.22 10.56
C ALA A 41 -2.93 -17.00 11.04
N VAL A 42 -2.38 -16.70 12.23
CA VAL A 42 -1.04 -17.19 12.58
C VAL A 42 -1.01 -18.43 13.46
N GLY A 43 -2.18 -18.94 13.91
CA GLY A 43 -2.23 -20.13 14.76
C GLY A 43 -1.23 -20.02 15.91
N ASP A 44 -1.21 -18.93 16.60
CA ASP A 44 -0.14 -18.32 17.39
C ASP A 44 0.33 -19.12 18.63
N GLY A 45 -0.15 -20.35 18.78
CA GLY A 45 0.20 -21.16 19.93
C GLY A 45 -0.06 -20.45 21.27
N LYS A 46 -1.07 -19.60 21.34
CA LYS A 46 -1.42 -18.71 22.47
C LYS A 46 -0.31 -17.68 22.77
N GLY A 47 0.38 -17.22 21.74
CA GLY A 47 1.44 -16.20 21.84
C GLY A 47 2.79 -16.72 22.35
N LYS A 48 3.00 -18.03 22.37
CA LYS A 48 4.24 -18.67 22.86
C LYS A 48 5.52 -18.04 22.30
N TYR A 49 5.48 -17.56 21.06
CA TYR A 49 6.64 -16.98 20.38
C TYR A 49 6.51 -15.44 20.20
N GLY A 50 5.64 -14.79 20.96
CA GLY A 50 5.48 -13.34 20.96
C GLY A 50 4.69 -12.78 19.79
N ILE A 51 4.30 -13.60 18.80
CA ILE A 51 3.51 -13.18 17.64
C ILE A 51 2.11 -13.77 17.78
N THR A 52 1.11 -12.92 17.68
CA THR A 52 -0.30 -13.28 17.88
C THR A 52 -1.18 -12.75 16.76
N ASN A 53 -2.40 -13.25 16.71
CA ASN A 53 -3.44 -12.76 15.80
C ASN A 53 -3.80 -11.28 16.00
N ARG A 54 -3.38 -10.66 17.10
CA ARG A 54 -3.72 -9.28 17.47
C ARG A 54 -2.56 -8.29 17.36
N ASN A 55 -1.33 -8.80 17.24
CA ASN A 55 -0.14 -7.94 17.13
C ASN A 55 0.61 -8.13 15.83
N SER A 56 -0.07 -8.63 14.80
CA SER A 56 0.52 -8.87 13.49
C SER A 56 -0.41 -8.46 12.36
N ILE A 57 0.15 -7.93 11.29
CA ILE A 57 -0.52 -7.72 10.01
C ILE A 57 -0.15 -8.89 9.10
N ASN A 58 -1.14 -9.56 8.53
CA ASN A 58 -0.93 -10.81 7.80
C ASN A 58 -1.09 -10.61 6.30
N ILE A 59 -0.16 -11.20 5.54
CA ILE A 59 -0.16 -11.23 4.07
C ILE A 59 -0.20 -12.68 3.63
N GLU A 60 -1.26 -13.08 2.93
CA GLU A 60 -1.39 -14.38 2.27
C GLU A 60 -1.02 -14.26 0.79
N ILE A 61 -0.03 -15.07 0.38
CA ILE A 61 0.41 -15.15 -1.02
C ILE A 61 -0.32 -16.30 -1.69
N CYS A 62 -1.09 -16.01 -2.74
CA CYS A 62 -1.85 -17.02 -3.48
C CYS A 62 -0.92 -17.96 -4.25
N VAL A 63 -1.28 -19.24 -4.26
CA VAL A 63 -0.51 -20.34 -4.89
C VAL A 63 -1.34 -21.11 -5.92
N ASN A 64 -2.41 -20.50 -6.44
CA ASN A 64 -3.25 -21.13 -7.48
C ASN A 64 -2.44 -21.30 -8.79
N PRO A 65 -2.79 -22.31 -9.62
CA PRO A 65 -2.02 -22.61 -10.84
C PRO A 65 -1.92 -21.46 -11.84
N GLU A 66 -2.94 -20.59 -11.88
CA GLU A 66 -3.03 -19.44 -12.79
C GLU A 66 -2.18 -18.24 -12.30
N THR A 67 -1.70 -18.29 -11.05
CA THR A 67 -0.86 -17.24 -10.49
C THR A 67 0.61 -17.51 -10.79
N ASP A 68 1.28 -16.54 -11.40
CA ASP A 68 2.74 -16.52 -11.41
C ASP A 68 3.22 -16.28 -9.97
N TYR A 69 3.63 -17.36 -9.34
CA TYR A 69 3.98 -17.35 -7.91
C TYR A 69 5.09 -16.36 -7.58
N TYR A 70 6.12 -16.27 -8.40
CA TYR A 70 7.25 -15.38 -8.12
C TYR A 70 6.88 -13.90 -8.30
N LYS A 71 5.95 -13.60 -9.20
CA LYS A 71 5.36 -12.25 -9.25
C LYS A 71 4.47 -11.95 -8.05
N ALA A 72 3.74 -12.95 -7.55
CA ALA A 72 2.95 -12.80 -6.32
C ALA A 72 3.87 -12.55 -5.11
N VAL A 73 4.99 -13.27 -5.02
CA VAL A 73 6.03 -13.04 -4.01
C VAL A 73 6.59 -11.62 -4.12
N ASP A 74 6.94 -11.16 -5.32
CA ASP A 74 7.43 -9.81 -5.57
C ASP A 74 6.43 -8.73 -5.13
N LYS A 75 5.14 -8.90 -5.43
CA LYS A 75 4.10 -8.01 -4.94
C LYS A 75 3.96 -8.03 -3.41
N ALA A 76 4.11 -9.19 -2.79
CA ALA A 76 4.10 -9.30 -1.34
C ALA A 76 5.31 -8.60 -0.69
N GLU A 77 6.48 -8.65 -1.33
CA GLU A 77 7.68 -7.90 -0.91
C GLU A 77 7.46 -6.38 -1.00
N GLN A 78 6.82 -5.91 -2.09
CA GLN A 78 6.45 -4.49 -2.24
C GLN A 78 5.42 -4.06 -1.19
N LEU A 79 4.38 -4.87 -0.94
CA LEU A 79 3.39 -4.61 0.10
C LEU A 79 4.03 -4.60 1.49
N ALA A 80 4.88 -5.57 1.79
CA ALA A 80 5.62 -5.64 3.05
C ALA A 80 6.49 -4.39 3.25
N ALA A 81 7.22 -3.95 2.21
CA ALA A 81 8.01 -2.73 2.25
C ALA A 81 7.14 -1.48 2.51
N TYR A 82 6.00 -1.40 1.87
CA TYR A 82 5.03 -0.33 2.09
C TYR A 82 4.56 -0.30 3.55
N LEU A 83 4.13 -1.44 4.10
CA LEU A 83 3.66 -1.55 5.48
C LEU A 83 4.77 -1.24 6.48
N LEU A 84 5.98 -1.78 6.29
CA LEU A 84 7.12 -1.47 7.15
C LEU A 84 7.43 0.02 7.18
N LYS A 85 7.39 0.69 6.02
CA LYS A 85 7.58 2.15 5.93
C LYS A 85 6.45 2.90 6.62
N GLN A 86 5.20 2.47 6.43
CA GLN A 86 4.03 3.10 7.04
C GLN A 86 4.09 3.11 8.57
N TYR A 87 4.64 2.03 9.16
CA TYR A 87 4.75 1.91 10.62
C TYR A 87 6.12 2.31 11.18
N GLY A 88 7.06 2.74 10.34
CA GLY A 88 8.43 3.05 10.76
C GLY A 88 9.19 1.82 11.27
N TRP A 89 8.84 0.63 10.78
CA TRP A 89 9.45 -0.64 11.17
C TRP A 89 10.63 -1.01 10.27
N SER A 90 11.63 -1.68 10.84
CA SER A 90 12.70 -2.31 10.08
C SER A 90 12.26 -3.67 9.54
N THR A 91 13.07 -4.26 8.66
CA THR A 91 12.85 -5.63 8.18
C THR A 91 12.87 -6.69 9.27
N ASP A 92 13.35 -6.38 10.48
CA ASP A 92 13.28 -7.28 11.62
C ASP A 92 11.84 -7.57 12.07
N HIS A 93 10.89 -6.73 11.66
CA HIS A 93 9.46 -6.94 11.88
C HIS A 93 8.84 -7.91 10.86
N LEU A 94 9.55 -8.26 9.77
CA LEU A 94 9.09 -9.32 8.89
C LEU A 94 9.21 -10.66 9.59
N LYS A 95 8.09 -11.37 9.65
CA LYS A 95 8.00 -12.68 10.30
C LYS A 95 7.26 -13.65 9.40
N ARG A 96 7.63 -14.90 9.50
CA ARG A 96 6.93 -16.01 8.84
C ARG A 96 5.88 -16.57 9.80
N HIS A 97 4.89 -17.22 9.28
CA HIS A 97 3.99 -18.02 10.12
C HIS A 97 4.79 -19.04 10.98
N TYR A 98 5.89 -19.56 10.43
CA TYR A 98 6.83 -20.39 11.18
C TYR A 98 7.33 -19.73 12.46
N ASP A 99 7.60 -18.43 12.43
CA ASP A 99 8.11 -17.71 13.59
C ASP A 99 7.06 -17.58 14.69
N ALA A 100 5.76 -17.52 14.33
CA ALA A 100 4.65 -17.42 15.26
C ALA A 100 4.24 -18.75 15.90
N SER A 101 4.27 -19.86 15.17
CA SER A 101 3.69 -21.14 15.64
C SER A 101 4.50 -22.38 15.30
N ARG A 102 5.64 -22.25 14.64
CA ARG A 102 6.47 -23.34 14.08
C ARG A 102 5.78 -24.13 12.97
N LYS A 103 4.64 -23.67 12.48
CA LYS A 103 4.05 -24.22 11.27
C LYS A 103 5.00 -24.02 10.08
N HIS A 104 5.19 -25.06 9.26
CA HIS A 104 6.00 -24.95 8.04
C HIS A 104 5.32 -24.09 6.97
N CYS A 105 5.33 -22.78 7.20
CA CYS A 105 4.67 -21.76 6.39
C CYS A 105 5.47 -20.44 6.47
N PRO A 106 5.62 -19.72 5.35
CA PRO A 106 5.13 -20.02 3.99
C PRO A 106 5.91 -21.17 3.35
N ARG A 107 5.22 -22.27 3.05
CA ARG A 107 5.84 -23.53 2.66
C ARG A 107 6.84 -23.36 1.52
N ARG A 108 6.40 -22.84 0.38
CA ARG A 108 7.24 -22.75 -0.82
C ARG A 108 8.43 -21.81 -0.64
N ILE A 109 8.28 -20.70 0.07
CA ILE A 109 9.40 -19.81 0.42
C ILE A 109 10.43 -20.52 1.29
N LEU A 110 9.98 -21.39 2.22
CA LEU A 110 10.88 -22.14 3.08
C LEU A 110 11.56 -23.30 2.32
N ASP A 111 10.80 -24.05 1.52
CA ASP A 111 11.31 -25.20 0.76
C ASP A 111 12.37 -24.78 -0.28
N GLU A 112 12.16 -23.63 -0.93
CA GLU A 112 13.05 -23.09 -1.94
C GLU A 112 14.14 -22.15 -1.37
N GLY A 113 14.19 -21.97 -0.03
CA GLY A 113 15.19 -21.12 0.62
C GLY A 113 15.06 -19.63 0.28
N LEU A 114 13.89 -19.15 -0.12
CA LEU A 114 13.70 -17.78 -0.64
C LEU A 114 13.62 -16.71 0.44
N TRP A 115 13.47 -17.08 1.71
CA TRP A 115 13.26 -16.11 2.79
C TRP A 115 14.34 -15.02 2.90
N PRO A 116 15.66 -15.34 2.84
CA PRO A 116 16.68 -14.29 2.86
C PRO A 116 16.57 -13.32 1.68
N GLY A 117 16.21 -13.83 0.51
CA GLY A 117 15.94 -13.03 -0.69
C GLY A 117 14.73 -12.11 -0.52
N PHE A 118 13.64 -12.63 0.04
CA PHE A 118 12.43 -11.88 0.38
C PHE A 118 12.75 -10.69 1.28
N VAL A 119 13.47 -10.92 2.39
CA VAL A 119 13.87 -9.85 3.32
C VAL A 119 14.76 -8.81 2.64
N LYS A 120 15.77 -9.26 1.88
CA LYS A 120 16.69 -8.38 1.15
C LYS A 120 15.95 -7.52 0.11
N LYS A 121 15.02 -8.10 -0.63
CA LYS A 121 14.27 -7.40 -1.67
C LYS A 121 13.25 -6.44 -1.08
N THR A 122 12.59 -6.83 0.01
CA THR A 122 11.76 -5.91 0.80
C THR A 122 12.57 -4.70 1.28
N ALA A 123 13.78 -4.91 1.82
CA ALA A 123 14.68 -3.82 2.22
C ALA A 123 15.04 -2.91 1.03
N ALA A 124 15.29 -3.49 -0.15
CA ALA A 124 15.54 -2.73 -1.36
C ALA A 124 14.33 -1.86 -1.77
N TYR A 125 13.11 -2.40 -1.69
CA TYR A 125 11.88 -1.62 -1.90
C TYR A 125 11.66 -0.55 -0.84
N MET A 126 12.11 -0.75 0.38
CA MET A 126 12.10 0.30 1.42
C MET A 126 13.07 1.44 1.09
N GLY A 127 14.25 1.12 0.52
CA GLY A 127 15.27 2.09 0.10
C GLY A 127 15.01 2.72 -1.27
N ALA A 128 14.37 1.98 -2.18
CA ALA A 128 13.96 2.50 -3.47
C ALA A 128 12.74 3.41 -3.28
N GLY A 129 12.93 4.71 -3.39
CA GLY A 129 11.84 5.59 -3.78
C GLY A 129 11.29 5.04 -5.10
N HIS A 130 9.96 4.90 -5.24
CA HIS A 130 9.33 4.35 -6.44
C HIS A 130 9.87 4.99 -7.70
N THR A 131 10.76 4.28 -8.39
CA THR A 131 11.18 4.59 -9.75
C THR A 131 10.27 3.78 -10.64
N SER A 132 9.20 4.39 -11.11
CA SER A 132 8.49 3.89 -12.29
C SER A 132 9.51 3.84 -13.43
N THR A 133 9.73 2.66 -13.98
CA THR A 133 10.63 2.43 -15.11
C THR A 133 10.12 3.21 -16.32
N SER A 134 10.70 4.36 -16.54
CA SER A 134 10.74 5.01 -17.85
C SER A 134 12.21 5.23 -18.16
N THR A 135 12.65 4.62 -19.23
CA THR A 135 14.02 4.63 -19.77
C THR A 135 14.48 6.06 -20.05
N THR A 136 15.70 6.33 -19.68
CA THR A 136 16.74 7.27 -20.17
C THR A 136 17.08 8.49 -19.32
N ASN A 137 18.37 8.46 -19.07
CA ASN A 137 19.41 9.48 -18.88
C ASN A 137 19.74 9.98 -17.47
N LYS A 138 20.92 9.50 -17.13
CA LYS A 138 21.88 9.84 -16.08
C LYS A 138 22.10 11.35 -15.91
N THR A 139 21.90 11.85 -14.69
CA THR A 139 22.75 12.90 -14.15
C THR A 139 22.85 12.75 -12.63
N THR A 140 24.06 12.58 -12.16
CA THR A 140 24.48 12.46 -10.77
C THR A 140 24.34 13.81 -10.08
N THR A 141 23.63 13.85 -8.97
CA THR A 141 23.89 14.90 -7.97
C THR A 141 23.67 14.34 -6.57
N THR A 142 24.75 14.25 -5.83
CA THR A 142 24.87 13.95 -4.41
C THR A 142 24.23 15.07 -3.60
N SER A 143 23.31 14.76 -2.70
CA SER A 143 23.08 15.61 -1.54
C SER A 143 22.64 14.82 -0.34
N THR A 144 23.50 14.82 0.65
CA THR A 144 23.28 14.46 2.05
C THR A 144 22.14 15.26 2.65
N THR A 145 21.18 14.61 3.27
CA THR A 145 20.31 15.28 4.25
C THR A 145 19.92 14.36 5.39
N LYS A 146 20.26 14.80 6.60
CA LYS A 146 19.78 14.32 7.89
C LYS A 146 18.27 14.54 8.02
N GLY A 147 17.58 13.60 8.66
CA GLY A 147 16.23 13.79 9.17
C GLY A 147 15.30 12.66 8.71
N ALA A 148 15.01 11.69 9.60
CA ALA A 148 13.94 10.73 9.42
C ALA A 148 12.60 11.47 9.53
N GLY A 149 12.12 12.00 8.40
CA GLY A 149 10.78 12.52 8.25
C GLY A 149 9.92 11.44 7.60
N TYR A 150 8.73 11.27 8.13
CA TYR A 150 7.67 10.47 7.52
C TYR A 150 7.46 10.92 6.07
N MET A 151 7.90 10.13 5.10
CA MET A 151 7.69 10.47 3.68
C MET A 151 6.38 9.84 3.21
N PHE A 152 5.28 10.56 3.42
CA PHE A 152 4.05 10.32 2.71
C PHE A 152 4.30 10.65 1.23
N ASN A 153 4.22 9.65 0.36
CA ASN A 153 4.46 9.82 -1.07
C ASN A 153 3.26 9.30 -1.88
N PRO A 154 2.16 10.06 -1.93
CA PRO A 154 1.02 9.70 -2.72
C PRO A 154 1.36 9.74 -4.21
N GLU A 155 0.73 8.88 -4.99
CA GLU A 155 0.87 8.90 -6.44
C GLU A 155 0.39 10.22 -7.04
N PHE A 156 0.94 10.57 -8.19
CA PHE A 156 0.43 11.69 -8.98
C PHE A 156 -1.03 11.44 -9.35
N VAL A 157 -1.91 12.41 -9.03
CA VAL A 157 -3.33 12.34 -9.40
C VAL A 157 -3.62 13.37 -10.47
N LYS A 158 -4.16 12.91 -11.60
CA LYS A 158 -4.64 13.71 -12.72
C LYS A 158 -5.98 13.16 -13.21
N LEU A 159 -6.59 13.82 -14.18
CA LEU A 159 -7.85 13.33 -14.75
C LEU A 159 -7.73 11.87 -15.21
N GLY A 160 -8.68 11.05 -14.79
CA GLY A 160 -8.73 9.63 -15.09
C GLY A 160 -7.90 8.73 -14.15
N SER A 161 -7.07 9.28 -13.27
CA SER A 161 -6.38 8.50 -12.23
C SER A 161 -7.37 7.75 -11.35
N THR A 162 -6.95 6.57 -10.86
CA THR A 162 -7.75 5.73 -9.95
C THR A 162 -6.91 5.27 -8.76
N GLY A 163 -7.56 4.86 -7.69
CA GLY A 163 -6.87 4.26 -6.53
C GLY A 163 -6.93 5.08 -5.26
N THR A 164 -6.12 4.67 -4.29
CA THR A 164 -6.14 5.22 -2.92
C THR A 164 -5.69 6.68 -2.86
N SER A 165 -4.71 7.08 -3.67
CA SER A 165 -4.28 8.48 -3.74
C SER A 165 -5.38 9.41 -4.23
N VAL A 166 -6.26 8.93 -5.13
CA VAL A 166 -7.44 9.69 -5.56
C VAL A 166 -8.45 9.83 -4.43
N LEU A 167 -8.73 8.72 -3.72
CA LEU A 167 -9.63 8.75 -2.56
C LEU A 167 -9.17 9.76 -1.52
N LEU A 168 -7.90 9.68 -1.14
CA LEU A 168 -7.29 10.60 -0.18
C LEU A 168 -7.37 12.05 -0.64
N LEU A 169 -7.09 12.31 -1.92
CA LEU A 169 -7.26 13.65 -2.50
C LEU A 169 -8.71 14.15 -2.36
N GLN A 170 -9.69 13.29 -2.67
CA GLN A 170 -11.11 13.61 -2.55
C GLN A 170 -11.49 13.93 -1.10
N GLU A 171 -11.04 13.12 -0.14
CA GLU A 171 -11.27 13.32 1.29
C GLU A 171 -10.69 14.65 1.79
N ILE A 172 -9.44 14.96 1.45
CA ILE A 172 -8.78 16.21 1.84
C ILE A 172 -9.50 17.42 1.22
N LEU A 173 -9.84 17.35 -0.08
CA LEU A 173 -10.55 18.44 -0.75
C LEU A 173 -11.93 18.68 -0.14
N ILE A 174 -12.68 17.63 0.18
CA ILE A 174 -13.97 17.72 0.89
C ILE A 174 -13.79 18.35 2.27
N ALA A 175 -12.83 17.85 3.06
CA ALA A 175 -12.56 18.37 4.41
C ALA A 175 -12.17 19.85 4.40
N ARG A 176 -11.52 20.31 3.33
CA ARG A 176 -11.18 21.73 3.11
C ARG A 176 -12.29 22.55 2.44
N GLY A 177 -13.48 21.97 2.20
CA GLY A 177 -14.66 22.66 1.67
C GLY A 177 -14.65 22.87 0.15
N PHE A 178 -13.72 22.24 -0.59
CA PHE A 178 -13.68 22.35 -2.04
C PHE A 178 -14.76 21.46 -2.69
N LYS A 179 -15.48 22.02 -3.66
CA LYS A 179 -16.62 21.38 -4.32
C LYS A 179 -16.31 21.10 -5.79
N GLY A 180 -17.05 20.16 -6.36
CA GLY A 180 -17.02 19.89 -7.79
C GLY A 180 -17.55 21.05 -8.63
N LYS A 181 -17.37 20.98 -9.95
CA LYS A 181 -17.88 21.95 -10.92
C LYS A 181 -19.41 22.16 -10.82
N ASN A 182 -20.11 21.12 -10.38
CA ASN A 182 -21.54 21.11 -10.14
C ASN A 182 -21.97 21.78 -8.81
N GLY A 183 -21.05 22.36 -8.05
CA GLY A 183 -21.28 22.98 -6.74
C GLY A 183 -21.54 22.02 -5.59
N LYS A 184 -21.54 20.70 -5.82
CA LYS A 184 -21.76 19.66 -4.80
C LYS A 184 -20.44 19.15 -4.23
N ALA A 185 -20.52 18.50 -3.06
CA ALA A 185 -19.40 17.75 -2.52
C ALA A 185 -18.92 16.67 -3.51
N LEU A 186 -17.63 16.35 -3.47
CA LEU A 186 -17.08 15.29 -4.29
C LEU A 186 -17.63 13.92 -3.86
N THR A 187 -17.71 13.00 -4.80
CA THR A 187 -18.01 11.59 -4.50
C THR A 187 -16.69 10.85 -4.21
N LEU A 188 -16.65 10.12 -3.12
CA LEU A 188 -15.52 9.26 -2.75
C LEU A 188 -15.51 7.99 -3.62
N SER A 189 -15.08 8.15 -4.88
CA SER A 189 -15.19 7.11 -5.92
C SER A 189 -13.87 6.42 -6.25
N ARG A 190 -12.76 6.88 -5.68
CA ARG A 190 -11.40 6.47 -6.05
C ARG A 190 -11.07 6.70 -7.53
N LYS A 191 -11.86 7.50 -8.24
CA LYS A 191 -11.65 7.90 -9.63
C LYS A 191 -11.61 9.41 -9.72
N ALA A 192 -10.52 9.97 -10.26
CA ALA A 192 -10.37 11.40 -10.50
C ALA A 192 -11.17 11.80 -11.73
N ASP A 193 -12.42 12.15 -11.52
CA ASP A 193 -13.33 12.69 -12.53
C ASP A 193 -13.15 14.21 -12.71
N GLU A 194 -13.92 14.81 -13.60
CA GLU A 194 -13.88 16.24 -13.86
C GLU A 194 -14.21 17.09 -12.61
N ASN A 195 -15.09 16.59 -11.72
CA ASN A 195 -15.43 17.29 -10.48
C ASN A 195 -14.24 17.27 -9.50
N THR A 196 -13.56 16.14 -9.39
CA THR A 196 -12.35 16.00 -8.58
C THR A 196 -11.26 16.94 -9.07
N ILE A 197 -11.01 16.98 -10.38
CA ILE A 197 -10.00 17.86 -10.98
C ILE A 197 -10.39 19.34 -10.90
N TYR A 198 -11.66 19.66 -11.02
CA TYR A 198 -12.13 21.04 -10.81
C TYR A 198 -11.88 21.51 -9.37
N ALA A 199 -12.21 20.69 -8.38
CA ALA A 199 -11.95 20.98 -6.98
C ALA A 199 -10.46 21.13 -6.69
N LEU A 200 -9.63 20.25 -7.26
CA LEU A 200 -8.17 20.33 -7.18
C LEU A 200 -7.64 21.64 -7.76
N LYS A 201 -8.06 22.01 -8.97
CA LYS A 201 -7.67 23.30 -9.58
C LYS A 201 -8.12 24.50 -8.76
N THR A 202 -9.30 24.43 -8.15
CA THR A 202 -9.81 25.49 -7.28
C THR A 202 -8.95 25.61 -6.02
N TYR A 203 -8.56 24.47 -5.41
CA TYR A 203 -7.61 24.45 -4.33
C TYR A 203 -6.27 25.06 -4.74
N GLN A 204 -5.67 24.59 -5.83
CA GLN A 204 -4.39 25.11 -6.33
C GLN A 204 -4.43 26.63 -6.58
N LYS A 205 -5.53 27.14 -7.16
CA LYS A 205 -5.77 28.60 -7.35
C LYS A 205 -5.80 29.36 -6.03
N SER A 206 -6.37 28.76 -4.96
CA SER A 206 -6.39 29.38 -3.63
C SER A 206 -5.00 29.48 -3.01
N ARG A 207 -4.05 28.69 -3.51
CA ARG A 207 -2.62 28.68 -3.10
C ARG A 207 -1.73 29.48 -4.05
N LYS A 208 -2.24 30.63 -4.51
CA LYS A 208 -1.55 31.50 -5.48
C LYS A 208 -0.12 31.82 -5.07
N GLY A 209 0.83 31.64 -5.99
CA GLY A 209 2.26 31.84 -5.76
C GLY A 209 2.99 30.62 -5.13
N VAL A 210 2.23 29.61 -4.66
CA VAL A 210 2.80 28.36 -4.10
C VAL A 210 2.60 27.21 -5.08
N LEU A 211 1.40 27.11 -5.67
CA LEU A 211 1.02 26.02 -6.56
C LEU A 211 0.60 26.56 -7.94
N GLU A 212 0.86 25.77 -8.98
CA GLU A 212 0.27 25.94 -10.31
C GLU A 212 -1.09 25.27 -10.35
N ALA A 213 -2.08 25.92 -10.99
CA ALA A 213 -3.44 25.39 -11.09
C ALA A 213 -3.60 24.50 -12.34
N ASP A 214 -2.75 23.48 -12.44
CA ASP A 214 -2.70 22.55 -13.57
C ASP A 214 -3.70 21.39 -13.48
N GLY A 215 -4.23 21.14 -12.27
CA GLY A 215 -5.11 20.00 -12.00
C GLY A 215 -4.36 18.69 -11.83
N ILE A 216 -3.07 18.75 -11.48
CA ILE A 216 -2.24 17.60 -11.16
C ILE A 216 -1.83 17.68 -9.69
N ALA A 217 -2.23 16.72 -8.88
CA ALA A 217 -1.70 16.60 -7.53
C ALA A 217 -0.34 15.88 -7.60
N GLY A 218 0.70 16.63 -7.87
CA GLY A 218 2.09 16.21 -7.83
C GLY A 218 2.72 16.48 -6.46
N GLU A 219 4.03 16.27 -6.34
CA GLU A 219 4.75 16.38 -5.08
C GLU A 219 4.51 17.70 -4.34
N LYS A 220 4.60 18.84 -5.04
CA LYS A 220 4.36 20.16 -4.43
C LYS A 220 2.93 20.32 -3.92
N THR A 221 1.95 19.89 -4.72
CA THR A 221 0.54 19.94 -4.35
C THR A 221 0.25 19.04 -3.14
N TRP A 222 0.81 17.83 -3.12
CA TRP A 222 0.65 16.93 -1.99
C TRP A 222 1.30 17.46 -0.72
N LYS A 223 2.52 18.00 -0.81
CA LYS A 223 3.17 18.64 0.35
C LYS A 223 2.31 19.76 0.92
N ASP A 224 1.73 20.60 0.08
CA ASP A 224 0.88 21.70 0.51
C ASP A 224 -0.48 21.22 1.06
N LEU A 225 -1.05 20.15 0.48
CA LEU A 225 -2.30 19.53 0.95
C LEU A 225 -2.17 18.89 2.35
N ILE A 226 -1.01 18.36 2.70
CA ILE A 226 -0.78 17.65 3.97
C ILE A 226 0.03 18.48 4.97
N ALA A 227 0.57 19.62 4.57
CA ALA A 227 1.23 20.56 5.48
C ALA A 227 0.20 21.15 6.45
N ILE A 228 0.47 21.04 7.72
CA ILE A 228 -0.28 21.62 8.83
C ILE A 228 0.46 22.85 9.32
#